data_1acf968920a5e57cca64a8eba348e5cf
#
_entry.id   1acf968920a5e57cca64a8eba348e5cf
#
_cell.length_a   1.000
_cell.length_b   1.000
_cell.length_c   1.000
_cell.angle_alpha   90.00
_cell.angle_beta   90.00
_cell.angle_gamma   90.00
#
_symmetry.space_group_name_H-M   'P 1'
#
loop_
_entity.id
_entity.type
_entity.pdbx_description
1 polymer ?
#
loop_
_entity_poly.entity_id
_entity_poly.type
_entity_poly.pdbx_seq_one_letter_code
_entity_poly.pdbx_strand_id
1 'polypeptide(L)'
;EGLRTFSAVLIENPEHLSDLIPLIRKLTPYTIFYPDTDKPQSKDVQDFLKKTCAQATDFSNPSELLRLLSKALFRGQYGDKLVPIDMIVNPAFTGKVRYNGYENLELLGKYGDDFRPLISWKYNIRASEFNPVELWLEYEKDWTCDIRLIVRNIQDGSTANFVKERVFTVEDMQSALVLDDDFSSFISVSLEARGAGCLKIGALHQRLTRYQFGKYVLGGGIIHNEKREEINYFFYPGDFKPPLNIYFSGYRRAEGFEGFGMMRSFGTPFLLFQDPRIDGGAFYLGDQSIENGVRNVIQEHLDLLGFSNKELILSGMSMGTYGAMYYSSFFEPKAVIVSKPLTNLGLIAERGRLEAPGLFPTAFDILRHHSKGDASIDAMRSLDDRFWTPFKQADFSQTIFGLSYMKEEDYDPRAYDDLVEALYHTGARIMVKGTSGRHNDDSSTSTAWFKNFYKMILEQDFGRKF
;
A
#
# COMPACT_ATOMS: atom_id res chain seq x y z
N GLU A 1 -38.62 -12.34 3.89
CA GLU A 1 -37.26 -12.54 4.48
C GLU A 1 -36.34 -11.46 3.94
N GLY A 2 -35.99 -10.47 4.77
CA GLY A 2 -35.26 -9.29 4.33
C GLY A 2 -33.80 -9.59 4.02
N LEU A 3 -33.34 -9.21 2.82
CA LEU A 3 -31.91 -9.14 2.49
C LEU A 3 -31.19 -8.34 3.58
N ARG A 4 -30.13 -8.91 4.15
CA ARG A 4 -29.36 -8.25 5.22
C ARG A 4 -28.45 -7.15 4.69
N THR A 5 -27.92 -7.32 3.48
CA THR A 5 -27.04 -6.36 2.78
C THR A 5 -27.17 -6.53 1.27
N PHE A 6 -26.88 -5.46 0.52
CA PHE A 6 -26.76 -5.50 -0.94
C PHE A 6 -25.30 -5.64 -1.34
N SER A 7 -25.01 -6.46 -2.35
CA SER A 7 -23.65 -6.60 -2.91
C SER A 7 -23.29 -5.40 -3.80
N ALA A 8 -24.27 -4.88 -4.53
CA ALA A 8 -24.18 -3.65 -5.32
C ALA A 8 -25.57 -3.04 -5.50
N VAL A 9 -25.61 -1.75 -5.75
CA VAL A 9 -26.80 -0.99 -6.08
C VAL A 9 -26.51 -0.15 -7.32
N LEU A 10 -27.28 -0.36 -8.37
CA LEU A 10 -27.21 0.39 -9.61
C LEU A 10 -28.41 1.32 -9.69
N ILE A 11 -28.15 2.59 -9.93
CA ILE A 11 -29.18 3.63 -10.01
C ILE A 11 -29.14 4.22 -11.41
N GLU A 12 -30.12 3.87 -12.23
CA GLU A 12 -30.20 4.36 -13.61
C GLU A 12 -30.65 5.84 -13.68
N ASN A 13 -31.53 6.26 -12.77
CA ASN A 13 -32.01 7.64 -12.71
C ASN A 13 -31.54 8.32 -11.41
N PRO A 14 -30.71 9.37 -11.49
CA PRO A 14 -30.26 10.13 -10.32
C PRO A 14 -31.39 10.72 -9.46
N GLU A 15 -32.58 10.92 -10.00
CA GLU A 15 -33.75 11.40 -9.26
C GLU A 15 -34.19 10.43 -8.14
N HIS A 16 -33.86 9.14 -8.29
CA HIS A 16 -34.17 8.09 -7.29
C HIS A 16 -33.12 7.93 -6.20
N LEU A 17 -32.02 8.69 -6.22
CA LEU A 17 -30.97 8.63 -5.18
C LEU A 17 -31.51 8.92 -3.79
N SER A 18 -32.50 9.83 -3.67
CA SER A 18 -33.16 10.15 -2.39
C SER A 18 -33.86 8.95 -1.76
N ASP A 19 -34.33 7.99 -2.57
CA ASP A 19 -35.08 6.83 -2.10
C ASP A 19 -34.16 5.83 -1.35
N LEU A 20 -32.84 5.92 -1.56
CA LEU A 20 -31.86 5.08 -0.88
C LEU A 20 -31.44 5.60 0.50
N ILE A 21 -31.69 6.88 0.82
CA ILE A 21 -31.27 7.48 2.10
C ILE A 21 -31.75 6.66 3.30
N PRO A 22 -33.03 6.18 3.37
CA PRO A 22 -33.47 5.34 4.47
C PRO A 22 -32.74 3.98 4.58
N LEU A 23 -32.10 3.52 3.51
CA LEU A 23 -31.43 2.23 3.43
C LEU A 23 -29.94 2.33 3.77
N ILE A 24 -29.40 3.51 4.09
CA ILE A 24 -27.95 3.76 4.27
C ILE A 24 -27.25 2.74 5.18
N ARG A 25 -27.93 2.24 6.22
CA ARG A 25 -27.35 1.23 7.14
C ARG A 25 -27.25 -0.18 6.53
N LYS A 26 -27.88 -0.43 5.39
CA LYS A 26 -27.87 -1.71 4.66
C LYS A 26 -26.90 -1.67 3.47
N LEU A 27 -26.36 -0.50 3.15
CA LEU A 27 -25.49 -0.26 2.02
C LEU A 27 -24.05 -0.34 2.49
N THR A 28 -23.21 -0.95 1.65
CA THR A 28 -21.77 -1.00 1.89
C THR A 28 -21.13 0.18 1.15
N PRO A 29 -20.17 0.90 1.74
CA PRO A 29 -19.45 1.94 1.02
C PRO A 29 -18.83 1.41 -0.28
N TYR A 30 -18.78 2.27 -1.31
CA TYR A 30 -18.26 1.97 -2.66
C TYR A 30 -19.06 0.95 -3.49
N THR A 31 -20.21 0.49 -3.05
CA THR A 31 -21.04 -0.47 -3.80
C THR A 31 -22.27 0.15 -4.45
N ILE A 32 -22.37 1.47 -4.45
CA ILE A 32 -23.43 2.22 -5.10
C ILE A 32 -22.86 2.86 -6.34
N PHE A 33 -23.47 2.58 -7.48
CA PHE A 33 -23.08 3.10 -8.79
C PHE A 33 -24.23 3.90 -9.38
N TYR A 34 -23.93 5.11 -9.85
CA TYR A 34 -24.91 6.02 -10.42
C TYR A 34 -24.34 6.72 -11.67
N PRO A 35 -25.20 7.19 -12.60
CA PRO A 35 -24.71 7.87 -13.80
C PRO A 35 -23.94 9.13 -13.47
N ASP A 36 -22.78 9.30 -14.09
CA ASP A 36 -22.05 10.57 -14.07
C ASP A 36 -22.89 11.64 -14.80
N THR A 37 -23.35 12.63 -14.09
CA THR A 37 -24.25 13.66 -14.62
C THR A 37 -23.97 15.01 -13.97
N ASP A 38 -23.97 16.06 -14.78
CA ASP A 38 -23.81 17.46 -14.36
C ASP A 38 -25.04 18.03 -13.63
N LYS A 39 -26.10 17.23 -13.43
CA LYS A 39 -27.32 17.70 -12.76
C LYS A 39 -27.04 17.99 -11.27
N PRO A 40 -27.37 19.21 -10.78
CA PRO A 40 -27.21 19.55 -9.39
C PRO A 40 -28.08 18.64 -8.51
N GLN A 41 -27.47 18.00 -7.51
CA GLN A 41 -28.13 17.15 -6.53
C GLN A 41 -28.56 17.97 -5.30
N SER A 42 -29.63 17.56 -4.64
CA SER A 42 -30.00 18.12 -3.35
C SER A 42 -28.89 17.87 -2.30
N LYS A 43 -28.84 18.71 -1.25
CA LYS A 43 -27.84 18.55 -0.19
C LYS A 43 -27.91 17.16 0.47
N ASP A 44 -29.11 16.64 0.70
CA ASP A 44 -29.31 15.32 1.32
C ASP A 44 -28.75 14.20 0.43
N VAL A 45 -28.92 14.33 -0.90
CA VAL A 45 -28.33 13.37 -1.85
C VAL A 45 -26.82 13.50 -1.87
N GLN A 46 -26.25 14.72 -1.88
CA GLN A 46 -24.82 14.93 -1.81
C GLN A 46 -24.20 14.31 -0.53
N ASP A 47 -24.84 14.54 0.61
CA ASP A 47 -24.43 13.95 1.89
C ASP A 47 -24.52 12.42 1.88
N PHE A 48 -25.56 11.87 1.26
CA PHE A 48 -25.70 10.43 1.09
C PHE A 48 -24.60 9.84 0.22
N LEU A 49 -24.35 10.41 -0.97
CA LEU A 49 -23.27 9.96 -1.88
C LEU A 49 -21.91 10.01 -1.19
N LYS A 50 -21.63 11.08 -0.46
CA LYS A 50 -20.40 11.25 0.31
C LYS A 50 -20.27 10.17 1.40
N LYS A 51 -21.31 9.95 2.23
CA LYS A 51 -21.28 8.98 3.33
C LYS A 51 -21.19 7.53 2.86
N THR A 52 -21.67 7.24 1.67
CA THR A 52 -21.63 5.90 1.10
C THR A 52 -20.45 5.71 0.16
N CYS A 53 -19.63 6.76 -0.09
CA CYS A 53 -18.58 6.75 -1.11
C CYS A 53 -19.11 6.18 -2.43
N ALA A 54 -20.30 6.62 -2.84
CA ALA A 54 -20.94 6.16 -4.07
C ALA A 54 -20.10 6.58 -5.29
N GLN A 55 -20.08 5.73 -6.33
CA GLN A 55 -19.22 5.89 -7.48
C GLN A 55 -20.03 6.37 -8.69
N ALA A 56 -19.70 7.55 -9.21
CA ALA A 56 -20.16 8.00 -10.51
C ALA A 56 -19.55 7.11 -11.60
N THR A 57 -20.37 6.63 -12.54
CA THR A 57 -19.97 5.62 -13.51
C THR A 57 -20.70 5.85 -14.83
N ASP A 58 -20.07 5.49 -15.95
CA ASP A 58 -20.69 5.55 -17.26
C ASP A 58 -21.75 4.43 -17.42
N PHE A 59 -23.00 4.84 -17.69
CA PHE A 59 -24.13 3.97 -17.95
C PHE A 59 -24.50 3.90 -19.42
N SER A 60 -23.68 4.41 -20.33
CA SER A 60 -23.95 4.38 -21.78
C SER A 60 -24.02 2.96 -22.33
N ASN A 61 -23.29 2.01 -21.72
CA ASN A 61 -23.35 0.59 -22.04
C ASN A 61 -23.60 -0.25 -20.77
N PRO A 62 -24.87 -0.45 -20.37
CA PRO A 62 -25.21 -1.19 -19.15
C PRO A 62 -24.75 -2.65 -19.15
N SER A 63 -24.71 -3.30 -20.30
CA SER A 63 -24.25 -4.69 -20.40
C SER A 63 -22.76 -4.81 -20.09
N GLU A 64 -21.94 -3.89 -20.58
CA GLU A 64 -20.51 -3.85 -20.28
C GLU A 64 -20.27 -3.48 -18.82
N LEU A 65 -21.01 -2.51 -18.28
CA LEU A 65 -20.93 -2.17 -16.86
C LEU A 65 -21.22 -3.39 -15.97
N LEU A 66 -22.29 -4.13 -16.26
CA LEU A 66 -22.64 -5.35 -15.52
C LEU A 66 -21.55 -6.42 -15.66
N ARG A 67 -20.95 -6.59 -16.84
CA ARG A 67 -19.83 -7.50 -17.07
C ARG A 67 -18.63 -7.12 -16.19
N LEU A 68 -18.23 -5.85 -16.20
CA LEU A 68 -17.11 -5.35 -15.37
C LEU A 68 -17.39 -5.52 -13.88
N LEU A 69 -18.58 -5.14 -13.42
CA LEU A 69 -18.97 -5.28 -12.02
C LEU A 69 -19.02 -6.74 -11.58
N SER A 70 -19.49 -7.67 -12.42
CA SER A 70 -19.51 -9.10 -12.10
C SER A 70 -18.11 -9.65 -11.80
N LYS A 71 -17.08 -9.10 -12.46
CA LYS A 71 -15.67 -9.45 -12.26
C LYS A 71 -14.97 -8.63 -11.17
N ALA A 72 -15.43 -7.39 -10.92
CA ALA A 72 -14.83 -6.48 -9.91
C ALA A 72 -15.31 -6.73 -8.48
N LEU A 73 -16.53 -7.28 -8.30
CA LEU A 73 -17.19 -7.41 -6.99
C LEU A 73 -16.82 -8.70 -6.23
N PHE A 74 -15.64 -9.24 -6.45
CA PHE A 74 -15.17 -10.41 -5.69
C PHE A 74 -14.85 -10.05 -4.23
N ARG A 75 -14.88 -11.04 -3.35
CA ARG A 75 -14.50 -10.91 -1.94
C ARG A 75 -13.00 -11.10 -1.77
N GLY A 76 -12.44 -10.41 -0.77
CA GLY A 76 -11.01 -10.52 -0.43
C GLY A 76 -10.12 -9.56 -1.19
N GLN A 77 -8.85 -9.64 -0.92
CA GLN A 77 -7.77 -8.85 -1.50
C GLN A 77 -6.74 -9.83 -2.06
N TYR A 78 -6.39 -9.69 -3.31
CA TYR A 78 -5.46 -10.59 -3.99
C TYR A 78 -4.43 -9.76 -4.75
N GLY A 79 -3.22 -9.79 -4.25
CA GLY A 79 -2.06 -9.18 -4.87
C GLY A 79 -0.77 -9.87 -4.40
N ASP A 80 0.16 -9.98 -5.31
CA ASP A 80 1.50 -10.53 -5.11
C ASP A 80 2.44 -9.86 -6.11
N LYS A 81 3.72 -10.18 -6.05
CA LYS A 81 4.72 -9.65 -6.99
C LYS A 81 5.78 -10.69 -7.33
N LEU A 82 6.30 -10.56 -8.54
CA LEU A 82 7.51 -11.24 -8.97
C LEU A 82 8.68 -10.29 -8.75
N VAL A 83 9.59 -10.67 -7.85
CA VAL A 83 10.68 -9.83 -7.39
C VAL A 83 11.93 -9.95 -8.29
N PRO A 84 12.89 -9.02 -8.24
CA PRO A 84 14.06 -9.03 -9.12
C PRO A 84 14.89 -10.32 -9.09
N ILE A 85 14.99 -10.99 -7.95
CA ILE A 85 15.74 -12.26 -7.82
C ILE A 85 15.08 -13.44 -8.56
N ASP A 86 13.82 -13.27 -8.98
CA ASP A 86 13.09 -14.27 -9.78
C ASP A 86 13.25 -14.07 -11.28
N MET A 87 14.04 -13.09 -11.72
CA MET A 87 14.32 -12.83 -13.12
C MET A 87 15.48 -13.69 -13.64
N ILE A 88 15.36 -14.13 -14.88
CA ILE A 88 16.40 -14.83 -15.61
C ILE A 88 16.85 -13.93 -16.76
N VAL A 89 18.13 -13.53 -16.74
CA VAL A 89 18.71 -12.77 -17.84
C VAL A 89 19.05 -13.71 -19.00
N ASN A 90 18.73 -13.30 -20.22
CA ASN A 90 19.04 -14.06 -21.43
C ASN A 90 20.57 -14.21 -21.56
N PRO A 91 21.11 -15.44 -21.70
CA PRO A 91 22.54 -15.69 -21.85
C PRO A 91 23.22 -14.98 -23.04
N ALA A 92 22.45 -14.56 -24.05
CA ALA A 92 22.97 -13.78 -25.17
C ALA A 92 23.29 -12.32 -24.83
N PHE A 93 22.82 -11.82 -23.68
CA PHE A 93 23.17 -10.49 -23.20
C PHE A 93 24.61 -10.49 -22.62
N THR A 94 25.49 -9.69 -23.19
CA THR A 94 26.92 -9.64 -22.83
C THR A 94 27.28 -8.41 -22.00
N GLY A 95 26.30 -7.58 -21.60
CA GLY A 95 26.51 -6.42 -20.76
C GLY A 95 26.73 -6.76 -19.29
N LYS A 96 26.84 -5.73 -18.46
CA LYS A 96 26.91 -5.91 -17.00
C LYS A 96 25.53 -6.23 -16.45
N VAL A 97 25.50 -7.23 -15.57
CA VAL A 97 24.29 -7.67 -14.84
C VAL A 97 24.55 -7.54 -13.36
N ARG A 98 23.67 -6.86 -12.63
CA ARG A 98 23.75 -6.70 -11.19
C ARG A 98 22.37 -6.89 -10.57
N TYR A 99 22.25 -7.88 -9.71
CA TYR A 99 21.09 -8.07 -8.85
C TYR A 99 21.27 -7.23 -7.58
N ASN A 100 20.40 -6.25 -7.39
CA ASN A 100 20.39 -5.38 -6.22
C ASN A 100 19.34 -5.86 -5.21
N GLY A 101 19.48 -7.11 -4.75
CA GLY A 101 18.55 -7.72 -3.80
C GLY A 101 17.12 -7.74 -4.32
N TYR A 102 16.20 -7.26 -3.50
CA TYR A 102 14.78 -7.12 -3.85
C TYR A 102 14.43 -5.78 -4.51
N GLU A 103 15.40 -4.85 -4.63
CA GLU A 103 15.16 -3.53 -5.19
C GLU A 103 15.04 -3.56 -6.72
N ASN A 104 16.07 -4.03 -7.42
CA ASN A 104 16.04 -4.12 -8.88
C ASN A 104 17.12 -5.05 -9.46
N LEU A 105 16.88 -5.47 -10.69
CA LEU A 105 17.88 -6.02 -11.59
C LEU A 105 18.40 -4.89 -12.48
N GLU A 106 19.67 -4.54 -12.35
CA GLU A 106 20.36 -3.54 -13.16
C GLU A 106 21.12 -4.19 -14.31
N LEU A 107 20.85 -3.72 -15.52
CA LEU A 107 21.45 -4.17 -16.76
C LEU A 107 22.10 -2.97 -17.46
N LEU A 108 23.39 -3.05 -17.77
CA LEU A 108 24.12 -1.98 -18.45
C LEU A 108 24.83 -2.55 -19.67
N GLY A 109 24.45 -2.11 -20.88
CA GLY A 109 25.08 -2.60 -22.09
C GLY A 109 24.37 -2.20 -23.38
N LYS A 110 24.66 -2.98 -24.43
CA LYS A 110 23.98 -2.87 -25.74
C LYS A 110 22.95 -3.98 -25.85
N TYR A 111 21.74 -3.62 -26.23
CA TYR A 111 20.62 -4.54 -26.39
C TYR A 111 20.36 -4.93 -27.86
N GLY A 112 20.96 -4.19 -28.81
CA GLY A 112 20.82 -4.35 -30.26
C GLY A 112 19.94 -3.27 -30.89
N ASP A 113 19.88 -3.28 -32.22
CA ASP A 113 19.09 -2.29 -32.96
C ASP A 113 17.60 -2.65 -32.99
N ASP A 114 17.29 -3.95 -32.94
CA ASP A 114 15.95 -4.50 -32.85
C ASP A 114 15.63 -4.99 -31.46
N PHE A 115 14.34 -5.09 -31.11
CA PHE A 115 13.90 -5.71 -29.86
C PHE A 115 14.34 -7.17 -29.78
N ARG A 116 15.02 -7.54 -28.71
CA ARG A 116 15.49 -8.89 -28.42
C ARG A 116 15.12 -9.32 -27.01
N PRO A 117 14.84 -10.62 -26.79
CA PRO A 117 14.58 -11.15 -25.46
C PRO A 117 15.72 -10.82 -24.49
N LEU A 118 15.42 -10.17 -23.37
CA LEU A 118 16.39 -9.73 -22.39
C LEU A 118 16.23 -10.44 -21.05
N ILE A 119 15.01 -10.45 -20.49
CA ILE A 119 14.71 -11.14 -19.24
C ILE A 119 13.39 -11.91 -19.33
N SER A 120 13.25 -12.93 -18.48
CA SER A 120 11.99 -13.60 -18.20
C SER A 120 11.86 -13.84 -16.70
N TRP A 121 10.62 -13.92 -16.19
CA TRP A 121 10.35 -14.31 -14.81
C TRP A 121 10.24 -15.83 -14.68
N LYS A 122 10.74 -16.39 -13.60
CA LYS A 122 10.73 -17.84 -13.33
C LYS A 122 9.34 -18.40 -13.13
N TYR A 123 8.44 -17.59 -12.56
CA TYR A 123 7.13 -18.02 -12.14
C TYR A 123 6.05 -17.46 -13.06
N ASN A 124 5.09 -18.30 -13.37
CA ASN A 124 3.91 -17.92 -14.13
C ASN A 124 2.83 -17.39 -13.19
N ILE A 125 1.99 -16.50 -13.72
CA ILE A 125 0.85 -15.92 -13.04
C ILE A 125 -0.40 -16.69 -13.43
N ARG A 126 -1.26 -17.03 -12.48
CA ARG A 126 -2.53 -17.67 -12.80
C ARG A 126 -3.59 -16.60 -13.08
N ALA A 127 -4.30 -16.77 -14.21
CA ALA A 127 -5.47 -15.98 -14.59
C ALA A 127 -6.65 -16.89 -14.91
N SER A 128 -7.86 -16.40 -14.73
CA SER A 128 -9.08 -17.09 -15.11
C SER A 128 -10.10 -16.13 -15.71
N GLU A 129 -11.06 -16.67 -16.43
CA GLU A 129 -12.17 -15.90 -17.00
C GLU A 129 -12.99 -15.11 -15.98
N PHE A 130 -12.99 -15.56 -14.71
CA PHE A 130 -13.72 -14.90 -13.60
C PHE A 130 -12.88 -13.90 -12.82
N ASN A 131 -11.55 -14.04 -12.87
CA ASN A 131 -10.60 -13.26 -12.07
C ASN A 131 -9.50 -12.68 -12.97
N PRO A 132 -9.79 -11.63 -13.72
CA PRO A 132 -8.81 -10.94 -14.54
C PRO A 132 -7.68 -10.35 -13.70
N VAL A 133 -6.49 -10.37 -14.26
CA VAL A 133 -5.26 -9.91 -13.59
C VAL A 133 -4.86 -8.54 -14.10
N GLU A 134 -4.38 -7.72 -13.22
CA GLU A 134 -3.74 -6.44 -13.51
C GLU A 134 -2.24 -6.57 -13.22
N LEU A 135 -1.40 -6.13 -14.15
CA LEU A 135 0.06 -6.09 -14.04
C LEU A 135 0.55 -4.66 -13.96
N TRP A 136 1.54 -4.43 -13.07
CA TRP A 136 2.26 -3.18 -12.98
C TRP A 136 3.74 -3.46 -12.81
N LEU A 137 4.58 -2.95 -13.73
CA LEU A 137 6.03 -3.14 -13.72
C LEU A 137 6.74 -1.90 -13.22
N GLU A 138 7.58 -2.04 -12.20
CA GLU A 138 8.53 -1.01 -11.79
C GLU A 138 9.76 -1.04 -12.70
N TYR A 139 10.14 0.08 -13.28
CA TYR A 139 11.38 0.20 -14.08
C TYR A 139 11.90 1.63 -14.17
N GLU A 140 13.22 1.73 -14.34
CA GLU A 140 13.91 2.94 -14.77
C GLU A 140 14.75 2.60 -16.01
N LYS A 141 14.79 3.48 -17.01
CA LYS A 141 15.59 3.27 -18.22
C LYS A 141 16.22 4.57 -18.73
N ASP A 142 17.38 4.46 -19.35
CA ASP A 142 17.96 5.56 -20.12
C ASP A 142 17.08 5.85 -21.35
N TRP A 143 17.11 7.10 -21.83
CA TRP A 143 16.39 7.49 -23.05
C TRP A 143 16.92 6.81 -24.32
N THR A 144 18.16 6.27 -24.28
CA THR A 144 18.84 5.59 -25.38
C THR A 144 18.47 4.11 -25.52
N CYS A 145 17.73 3.55 -24.58
CA CYS A 145 17.21 2.20 -24.68
C CYS A 145 15.69 2.22 -24.60
N ASP A 146 15.07 1.20 -25.19
CA ASP A 146 13.64 0.99 -25.20
C ASP A 146 13.27 -0.43 -24.80
N ILE A 147 12.10 -0.62 -24.21
CA ILE A 147 11.63 -1.91 -23.70
C ILE A 147 10.21 -2.20 -24.14
N ARG A 148 9.87 -3.48 -24.19
CA ARG A 148 8.48 -3.94 -24.32
C ARG A 148 8.26 -5.20 -23.50
N LEU A 149 7.07 -5.31 -22.91
CA LEU A 149 6.67 -6.46 -22.12
C LEU A 149 5.93 -7.46 -23.02
N ILE A 150 6.33 -8.71 -22.97
CA ILE A 150 5.71 -9.80 -23.72
C ILE A 150 4.95 -10.68 -22.74
N VAL A 151 3.67 -10.81 -22.94
CA VAL A 151 2.76 -11.58 -22.10
C VAL A 151 2.17 -12.72 -22.91
N ARG A 152 2.43 -13.96 -22.49
CA ARG A 152 1.96 -15.18 -23.16
C ARG A 152 1.04 -15.98 -22.27
N ASN A 153 -0.15 -16.25 -22.75
CA ASN A 153 -1.06 -17.18 -22.08
C ASN A 153 -0.70 -18.62 -22.48
N ILE A 154 -0.43 -19.44 -21.48
CA ILE A 154 -0.12 -20.87 -21.61
C ILE A 154 -1.38 -21.64 -21.25
N GLN A 155 -1.79 -22.59 -22.10
CA GLN A 155 -2.96 -23.43 -21.85
C GLN A 155 -2.80 -24.24 -20.56
N ASP A 156 -3.86 -24.33 -19.76
CA ASP A 156 -3.91 -25.19 -18.58
C ASP A 156 -3.52 -26.64 -18.92
N GLY A 157 -2.63 -27.23 -18.11
CA GLY A 157 -2.12 -28.58 -18.34
C GLY A 157 -1.00 -28.70 -19.38
N SER A 158 -0.56 -27.59 -19.97
CA SER A 158 0.60 -27.52 -20.90
C SER A 158 1.74 -26.72 -20.29
N THR A 159 2.96 -26.97 -20.77
CA THR A 159 4.14 -26.18 -20.42
C THR A 159 4.60 -25.28 -21.58
N ALA A 160 4.07 -25.47 -22.79
CA ALA A 160 4.58 -24.82 -24.00
C ALA A 160 3.51 -24.38 -25.01
N ASN A 161 2.24 -24.74 -24.82
CA ASN A 161 1.18 -24.33 -25.75
C ASN A 161 0.74 -22.90 -25.45
N PHE A 162 1.28 -21.94 -26.21
CA PHE A 162 0.84 -20.54 -26.15
C PHE A 162 -0.44 -20.37 -26.93
N VAL A 163 -1.50 -19.94 -26.27
CA VAL A 163 -2.83 -19.71 -26.89
C VAL A 163 -3.04 -18.26 -27.29
N LYS A 164 -2.30 -17.33 -26.64
CA LYS A 164 -2.36 -15.90 -26.91
C LYS A 164 -1.04 -15.22 -26.55
N GLU A 165 -0.61 -14.27 -27.36
CA GLU A 165 0.53 -13.41 -27.08
C GLU A 165 0.10 -11.94 -27.18
N ARG A 166 0.56 -11.12 -26.26
CA ARG A 166 0.39 -9.65 -26.27
C ARG A 166 1.74 -9.01 -26.07
N VAL A 167 1.95 -7.91 -26.79
CA VAL A 167 3.12 -7.07 -26.70
C VAL A 167 2.68 -5.71 -26.17
N PHE A 168 3.24 -5.29 -25.06
CA PHE A 168 2.95 -3.99 -24.45
C PHE A 168 4.17 -3.09 -24.53
N THR A 169 3.98 -1.92 -25.12
CA THR A 169 5.02 -0.87 -25.24
C THR A 169 5.18 -0.08 -23.97
N VAL A 170 6.15 0.85 -23.93
CA VAL A 170 6.32 1.80 -22.83
C VAL A 170 5.06 2.66 -22.65
N GLU A 171 4.41 3.03 -23.75
CA GLU A 171 3.16 3.80 -23.75
C GLU A 171 2.01 3.02 -23.10
N ASP A 172 1.85 1.75 -23.45
CA ASP A 172 0.84 0.88 -22.85
C ASP A 172 1.08 0.71 -21.33
N MET A 173 2.35 0.58 -20.95
CA MET A 173 2.76 0.43 -19.55
C MET A 173 2.60 1.70 -18.71
N GLN A 174 2.23 2.87 -19.27
CA GLN A 174 1.93 4.06 -18.45
C GLN A 174 0.74 3.82 -17.52
N SER A 175 -0.15 2.91 -17.90
CA SER A 175 -1.24 2.44 -17.05
C SER A 175 -1.03 0.98 -16.66
N ALA A 176 -1.74 0.53 -15.64
CA ALA A 176 -1.74 -0.87 -15.27
C ALA A 176 -2.35 -1.73 -16.41
N LEU A 177 -1.69 -2.81 -16.75
CA LEU A 177 -2.06 -3.69 -17.86
C LEU A 177 -3.12 -4.69 -17.40
N VAL A 178 -4.35 -4.56 -17.85
CA VAL A 178 -5.45 -5.47 -17.51
C VAL A 178 -5.50 -6.63 -18.50
N LEU A 179 -5.40 -7.85 -17.99
CA LEU A 179 -5.49 -9.11 -18.73
C LEU A 179 -6.83 -9.76 -18.41
N ASP A 180 -7.84 -9.42 -19.22
CA ASP A 180 -9.23 -9.90 -19.09
C ASP A 180 -9.55 -10.83 -20.26
N ASP A 181 -9.25 -12.10 -20.09
CA ASP A 181 -9.51 -13.16 -21.05
C ASP A 181 -10.76 -13.97 -20.66
N ASP A 182 -11.42 -14.59 -21.62
CA ASP A 182 -12.59 -15.44 -21.45
C ASP A 182 -12.24 -16.93 -21.23
N PHE A 183 -10.98 -17.18 -20.86
CA PHE A 183 -10.47 -18.53 -20.58
C PHE A 183 -9.45 -18.50 -19.44
N SER A 184 -9.31 -19.63 -18.75
CA SER A 184 -8.30 -19.83 -17.72
C SER A 184 -6.94 -20.21 -18.32
N SER A 185 -5.86 -19.67 -17.80
CA SER A 185 -4.49 -19.91 -18.28
C SER A 185 -3.43 -19.63 -17.21
N PHE A 186 -2.21 -20.03 -17.50
CA PHE A 186 -1.02 -19.48 -16.89
C PHE A 186 -0.42 -18.39 -17.78
N ILE A 187 0.02 -17.31 -17.19
CA ILE A 187 0.64 -16.19 -17.88
C ILE A 187 2.14 -16.23 -17.65
N SER A 188 2.90 -16.40 -18.73
CA SER A 188 4.35 -16.20 -18.75
C SER A 188 4.67 -14.78 -19.17
N VAL A 189 5.56 -14.12 -18.42
CA VAL A 189 5.98 -12.75 -18.70
C VAL A 189 7.46 -12.72 -19.05
N SER A 190 7.81 -11.94 -20.07
CA SER A 190 9.18 -11.65 -20.47
C SER A 190 9.29 -10.21 -20.95
N LEU A 191 10.53 -9.69 -20.93
CA LEU A 191 10.82 -8.34 -21.39
C LEU A 191 11.85 -8.40 -22.50
N GLU A 192 11.61 -7.65 -23.55
CA GLU A 192 12.56 -7.42 -24.64
C GLU A 192 13.06 -5.99 -24.57
N ALA A 193 14.28 -5.78 -25.05
CA ALA A 193 14.90 -4.46 -25.11
C ALA A 193 15.62 -4.25 -26.47
N ARG A 194 15.80 -2.96 -26.81
CA ARG A 194 16.67 -2.50 -27.92
C ARG A 194 17.43 -1.25 -27.51
N GLY A 195 18.45 -0.88 -28.29
CA GLY A 195 19.30 0.28 -28.03
C GLY A 195 20.46 -0.04 -27.11
N ALA A 196 20.86 0.90 -26.28
CA ALA A 196 21.95 0.76 -25.30
C ALA A 196 21.72 1.70 -24.11
N GLY A 197 22.30 1.35 -22.96
CA GLY A 197 22.21 2.18 -21.76
C GLY A 197 22.04 1.37 -20.50
N CYS A 198 21.59 2.03 -19.45
CA CYS A 198 21.21 1.42 -18.18
C CYS A 198 19.71 1.16 -18.16
N LEU A 199 19.36 -0.03 -17.71
CA LEU A 199 17.98 -0.46 -17.47
C LEU A 199 17.93 -1.09 -16.08
N LYS A 200 17.02 -0.60 -15.23
CA LYS A 200 16.73 -1.20 -13.93
C LYS A 200 15.30 -1.69 -13.93
N ILE A 201 15.12 -2.93 -13.56
CA ILE A 201 13.79 -3.58 -13.48
C ILE A 201 13.54 -3.95 -12.03
N GLY A 202 12.51 -3.37 -11.44
CA GLY A 202 12.00 -3.65 -10.11
C GLY A 202 11.00 -4.80 -10.09
N ALA A 203 10.06 -4.74 -9.16
CA ALA A 203 9.03 -5.75 -9.04
C ALA A 203 8.02 -5.68 -10.20
N LEU A 204 7.49 -6.85 -10.57
CA LEU A 204 6.29 -6.98 -11.39
C LEU A 204 5.13 -7.32 -10.46
N HIS A 205 4.32 -6.33 -10.13
CA HIS A 205 3.13 -6.51 -9.32
C HIS A 205 2.03 -7.19 -10.12
N GLN A 206 1.34 -8.11 -9.48
CA GLN A 206 0.18 -8.80 -10.02
C GLN A 206 -0.97 -8.75 -9.02
N ARG A 207 -2.14 -8.33 -9.47
CA ARG A 207 -3.31 -8.26 -8.60
C ARG A 207 -4.57 -8.59 -9.39
N LEU A 208 -5.61 -9.08 -8.72
CA LEU A 208 -6.91 -9.18 -9.34
C LEU A 208 -7.46 -7.78 -9.56
N THR A 209 -7.83 -7.48 -10.80
CA THR A 209 -8.29 -6.14 -11.14
C THR A 209 -9.70 -5.86 -10.61
N ARG A 210 -9.91 -4.65 -10.12
CA ARG A 210 -11.24 -4.08 -9.88
C ARG A 210 -11.57 -3.01 -10.93
N TYR A 211 -10.80 -3.00 -12.03
CA TYR A 211 -10.90 -1.99 -13.08
C TYR A 211 -10.82 -0.57 -12.50
N GLN A 212 -11.74 0.31 -12.89
CA GLN A 212 -11.84 1.67 -12.37
C GLN A 212 -12.47 1.78 -10.96
N PHE A 213 -12.96 0.68 -10.39
CA PHE A 213 -13.70 0.71 -9.13
C PHE A 213 -12.83 0.64 -7.88
N GLY A 214 -11.52 0.48 -8.03
CA GLY A 214 -10.55 0.50 -6.93
C GLY A 214 -9.35 -0.41 -7.11
N LYS A 215 -8.49 -0.45 -6.10
CA LYS A 215 -7.30 -1.33 -6.05
C LYS A 215 -7.35 -2.18 -4.78
N TYR A 216 -7.21 -3.49 -4.89
CA TYR A 216 -7.37 -4.51 -3.83
C TYR A 216 -8.78 -4.56 -3.24
N VAL A 217 -9.37 -3.42 -2.96
CA VAL A 217 -10.75 -3.22 -2.48
C VAL A 217 -11.43 -2.18 -3.34
N LEU A 218 -12.76 -2.17 -3.34
CA LEU A 218 -13.52 -1.09 -3.98
C LEU A 218 -13.16 0.23 -3.28
N GLY A 219 -12.86 1.27 -4.06
CA GLY A 219 -12.44 2.57 -3.56
C GLY A 219 -10.98 2.65 -3.08
N GLY A 220 -10.20 1.58 -3.19
CA GLY A 220 -8.77 1.63 -2.95
C GLY A 220 -8.05 2.49 -3.99
N GLY A 221 -7.06 3.29 -3.55
CA GLY A 221 -6.26 4.17 -4.38
C GLY A 221 -4.77 3.86 -4.31
N ILE A 222 -3.99 4.50 -5.17
CA ILE A 222 -2.54 4.35 -5.28
C ILE A 222 -1.90 5.74 -5.33
N ILE A 223 -0.79 5.89 -4.62
CA ILE A 223 0.20 6.96 -4.77
C ILE A 223 1.38 6.33 -5.50
N HIS A 224 1.89 6.97 -6.55
CA HIS A 224 3.07 6.48 -7.27
C HIS A 224 4.03 7.63 -7.61
N ASN A 225 5.29 7.29 -7.85
CA ASN A 225 6.34 8.22 -8.27
C ASN A 225 6.78 7.95 -9.73
N GLU A 226 7.77 8.70 -10.19
CA GLU A 226 8.34 8.56 -11.53
C GLU A 226 9.05 7.21 -11.76
N LYS A 227 9.50 6.57 -10.69
CA LYS A 227 10.10 5.22 -10.73
C LYS A 227 9.06 4.11 -10.75
N ARG A 228 7.78 4.47 -10.72
CA ARG A 228 6.63 3.57 -10.71
C ARG A 228 6.47 2.77 -9.42
N GLU A 229 7.13 3.22 -8.35
CA GLU A 229 6.92 2.70 -7.00
C GLU A 229 5.57 3.13 -6.46
N GLU A 230 4.90 2.26 -5.71
CA GLU A 230 3.54 2.47 -5.24
C GLU A 230 3.44 2.50 -3.70
N ILE A 231 2.55 3.35 -3.18
CA ILE A 231 1.93 3.23 -1.85
C ILE A 231 0.43 3.12 -2.06
N ASN A 232 -0.18 2.08 -1.51
CA ASN A 232 -1.62 1.86 -1.62
C ASN A 232 -2.33 2.47 -0.42
N TYR A 233 -3.53 3.01 -0.64
CA TYR A 233 -4.38 3.52 0.42
C TYR A 233 -5.84 3.14 0.22
N PHE A 234 -6.58 3.10 1.34
CA PHE A 234 -8.02 2.85 1.32
C PHE A 234 -8.72 3.65 2.42
N PHE A 235 -9.74 4.40 2.06
CA PHE A 235 -10.58 5.14 3.00
C PHE A 235 -11.87 4.38 3.29
N TYR A 236 -12.24 4.29 4.57
CA TYR A 236 -13.54 3.80 5.01
C TYR A 236 -14.26 4.89 5.80
N PRO A 237 -15.49 5.26 5.40
CA PRO A 237 -16.18 6.44 5.94
C PRO A 237 -16.68 6.30 7.38
N GLY A 238 -16.84 5.08 7.90
CA GLY A 238 -17.35 4.84 9.23
C GLY A 238 -18.70 5.50 9.47
N ASP A 239 -18.84 6.16 10.62
CA ASP A 239 -20.04 6.93 10.98
C ASP A 239 -19.90 8.45 10.70
N PHE A 240 -18.85 8.88 10.03
CA PHE A 240 -18.53 10.29 9.74
C PHE A 240 -18.34 11.17 10.99
N LYS A 241 -17.99 10.59 12.13
CA LYS A 241 -17.69 11.32 13.37
C LYS A 241 -16.25 11.13 13.79
N PRO A 242 -15.62 12.11 14.43
CA PRO A 242 -14.23 12.01 14.88
C PRO A 242 -13.97 10.78 15.77
N PRO A 243 -12.70 10.30 15.74
CA PRO A 243 -11.58 10.75 14.94
C PRO A 243 -11.48 10.07 13.58
N LEU A 244 -10.64 10.62 12.66
CA LEU A 244 -10.06 9.87 11.55
C LEU A 244 -8.91 9.02 12.08
N ASN A 245 -9.01 7.71 11.90
CA ASN A 245 -7.96 6.77 12.29
C ASN A 245 -7.12 6.38 11.08
N ILE A 246 -5.81 6.49 11.18
CA ILE A 246 -4.88 6.03 10.16
C ILE A 246 -4.15 4.81 10.66
N TYR A 247 -4.13 3.75 9.86
CA TYR A 247 -3.38 2.54 10.15
C TYR A 247 -2.40 2.24 9.02
N PHE A 248 -1.12 2.21 9.35
CA PHE A 248 -0.04 1.78 8.48
C PHE A 248 0.18 0.28 8.66
N SER A 249 0.08 -0.48 7.59
CA SER A 249 0.27 -1.95 7.60
C SER A 249 1.71 -2.32 7.98
N GLY A 250 1.88 -3.45 8.62
CA GLY A 250 3.18 -4.04 8.93
C GLY A 250 3.88 -4.62 7.69
N TYR A 251 5.10 -5.17 7.90
CA TYR A 251 5.85 -5.85 6.85
C TYR A 251 5.06 -7.06 6.34
N ARG A 252 4.87 -7.11 5.03
CA ARG A 252 4.05 -8.13 4.42
C ARG A 252 4.40 -8.33 2.94
N ARG A 253 4.77 -9.56 2.57
CA ARG A 253 5.09 -9.89 1.19
C ARG A 253 3.85 -9.87 0.28
N ALA A 254 2.76 -10.49 0.73
CA ALA A 254 1.49 -10.46 0.01
C ALA A 254 0.92 -9.03 0.02
N GLU A 255 0.50 -8.54 -1.13
CA GLU A 255 -0.03 -7.20 -1.27
C GLU A 255 -1.50 -7.10 -0.84
N GLY A 256 -1.89 -5.95 -0.33
CA GLY A 256 -3.21 -5.64 0.19
C GLY A 256 -3.17 -5.09 1.61
N PHE A 257 -4.28 -4.51 2.05
CA PHE A 257 -4.39 -3.81 3.33
C PHE A 257 -4.50 -4.77 4.51
N GLU A 258 -3.78 -4.46 5.57
CA GLU A 258 -3.90 -5.07 6.88
C GLU A 258 -4.83 -4.25 7.79
N GLY A 259 -5.34 -4.84 8.86
CA GLY A 259 -6.07 -4.12 9.90
C GLY A 259 -7.52 -3.75 9.58
N PHE A 260 -8.07 -4.05 8.39
CA PHE A 260 -9.42 -3.66 7.99
C PHE A 260 -10.49 -4.04 9.03
N GLY A 261 -10.53 -5.32 9.44
CA GLY A 261 -11.53 -5.79 10.42
C GLY A 261 -11.39 -5.13 11.79
N MET A 262 -10.15 -4.89 12.22
CA MET A 262 -9.83 -4.22 13.47
C MET A 262 -10.29 -2.75 13.44
N MET A 263 -9.90 -2.00 12.42
CA MET A 263 -10.25 -0.58 12.29
C MET A 263 -11.76 -0.39 12.13
N ARG A 264 -12.41 -1.24 11.33
CA ARG A 264 -13.87 -1.24 11.17
C ARG A 264 -14.60 -1.49 12.49
N SER A 265 -14.04 -2.27 13.41
CA SER A 265 -14.66 -2.56 14.71
C SER A 265 -14.77 -1.33 15.63
N PHE A 266 -14.02 -0.27 15.38
CA PHE A 266 -14.12 0.98 16.11
C PHE A 266 -15.27 1.87 15.65
N GLY A 267 -15.86 1.60 14.46
CA GLY A 267 -17.01 2.33 13.92
C GLY A 267 -16.72 3.73 13.38
N THR A 268 -15.50 4.21 13.54
CA THR A 268 -15.05 5.54 13.11
C THR A 268 -14.56 5.54 11.65
N PRO A 269 -14.43 6.70 11.00
CA PRO A 269 -13.67 6.82 9.75
C PRO A 269 -12.24 6.34 9.90
N PHE A 270 -11.71 5.67 8.86
CA PHE A 270 -10.30 5.28 8.85
C PHE A 270 -9.67 5.26 7.46
N LEU A 271 -8.36 5.48 7.42
CA LEU A 271 -7.48 5.24 6.28
C LEU A 271 -6.55 4.06 6.59
N LEU A 272 -6.39 3.18 5.63
CA LEU A 272 -5.35 2.14 5.64
C LEU A 272 -4.30 2.51 4.62
N PHE A 273 -3.03 2.38 4.99
CA PHE A 273 -1.90 2.45 4.06
C PHE A 273 -1.18 1.11 3.99
N GLN A 274 -0.71 0.75 2.80
CA GLN A 274 0.12 -0.42 2.56
C GLN A 274 1.27 -0.03 1.64
N ASP A 275 2.47 -0.42 2.03
CA ASP A 275 3.71 -0.21 1.27
C ASP A 275 4.13 -1.54 0.61
N PRO A 276 3.95 -1.71 -0.70
CA PRO A 276 4.29 -2.95 -1.39
C PRO A 276 5.73 -3.00 -1.90
N ARG A 277 6.52 -1.95 -1.74
CA ARG A 277 7.87 -1.84 -2.32
C ARG A 277 8.85 -2.86 -1.75
N ILE A 278 9.92 -3.13 -2.47
CA ILE A 278 10.94 -4.14 -2.09
C ILE A 278 10.27 -5.53 -1.93
N ASP A 279 10.47 -6.23 -0.84
CA ASP A 279 9.80 -7.52 -0.58
C ASP A 279 8.52 -7.36 0.26
N GLY A 280 8.55 -6.59 1.33
CA GLY A 280 7.43 -6.42 2.26
C GLY A 280 7.19 -4.98 2.72
N GLY A 281 7.87 -3.99 2.13
CA GLY A 281 7.73 -2.57 2.38
C GLY A 281 9.06 -1.85 2.56
N ALA A 282 9.05 -0.54 2.28
CA ALA A 282 10.16 0.39 2.45
C ALA A 282 9.90 1.42 3.58
N PHE A 283 9.14 1.01 4.60
CA PHE A 283 8.83 1.80 5.80
C PHE A 283 8.11 3.12 5.55
N TYR A 284 7.36 3.22 4.45
CA TYR A 284 6.62 4.43 4.07
C TYR A 284 7.46 5.68 3.81
N LEU A 285 8.79 5.56 3.85
CA LEU A 285 9.72 6.57 3.34
C LEU A 285 9.76 6.50 1.81
N GLY A 286 10.12 7.60 1.18
CA GLY A 286 10.29 7.62 -0.27
C GLY A 286 10.98 8.89 -0.74
N ASP A 287 10.82 9.18 -2.01
CA ASP A 287 11.08 10.50 -2.53
C ASP A 287 9.95 11.48 -2.13
N GLN A 288 10.14 12.73 -2.51
CA GLN A 288 9.18 13.79 -2.18
C GLN A 288 7.77 13.51 -2.74
N SER A 289 7.65 12.82 -3.88
CA SER A 289 6.35 12.48 -4.48
C SER A 289 5.59 11.49 -3.61
N ILE A 290 6.25 10.42 -3.16
CA ILE A 290 5.67 9.41 -2.26
C ILE A 290 5.26 10.04 -0.93
N GLU A 291 6.18 10.77 -0.27
CA GLU A 291 5.90 11.32 1.06
C GLU A 291 4.85 12.43 1.04
N ASN A 292 4.87 13.31 0.03
CA ASN A 292 3.82 14.29 -0.19
C ASN A 292 2.49 13.62 -0.53
N GLY A 293 2.51 12.56 -1.33
CA GLY A 293 1.31 11.79 -1.66
C GLY A 293 0.61 11.25 -0.42
N VAL A 294 1.36 10.63 0.50
CA VAL A 294 0.79 10.16 1.78
C VAL A 294 0.20 11.31 2.59
N ARG A 295 0.94 12.44 2.72
CA ARG A 295 0.45 13.62 3.44
C ARG A 295 -0.80 14.22 2.80
N ASN A 296 -0.83 14.33 1.48
CA ASN A 296 -1.98 14.85 0.75
C ASN A 296 -3.22 13.97 0.95
N VAL A 297 -3.08 12.65 0.84
CA VAL A 297 -4.20 11.72 1.08
C VAL A 297 -4.74 11.88 2.51
N ILE A 298 -3.89 12.03 3.52
CA ILE A 298 -4.33 12.28 4.89
C ILE A 298 -5.10 13.60 4.98
N GLN A 299 -4.54 14.68 4.43
CA GLN A 299 -5.15 16.00 4.49
C GLN A 299 -6.49 16.07 3.73
N GLU A 300 -6.56 15.51 2.54
CA GLU A 300 -7.79 15.43 1.73
C GLU A 300 -8.93 14.76 2.49
N HIS A 301 -8.63 13.72 3.29
CA HIS A 301 -9.66 13.02 4.05
C HIS A 301 -10.01 13.73 5.37
N LEU A 302 -9.09 14.47 5.98
CA LEU A 302 -9.42 15.41 7.06
C LEU A 302 -10.37 16.50 6.56
N ASP A 303 -10.07 17.11 5.41
CA ASP A 303 -10.89 18.14 4.78
C ASP A 303 -12.27 17.57 4.36
N LEU A 304 -12.28 16.37 3.76
CA LEU A 304 -13.50 15.65 3.41
C LEU A 304 -14.45 15.46 4.61
N LEU A 305 -13.89 15.14 5.77
CA LEU A 305 -14.64 14.90 7.00
C LEU A 305 -14.93 16.20 7.77
N GLY A 306 -14.22 17.29 7.47
CA GLY A 306 -14.25 18.55 8.22
C GLY A 306 -13.55 18.42 9.57
N PHE A 307 -12.51 17.59 9.67
CA PHE A 307 -11.77 17.35 10.90
C PHE A 307 -10.46 18.13 10.90
N SER A 308 -9.99 18.44 12.10
CA SER A 308 -8.67 19.01 12.35
C SER A 308 -7.67 17.93 12.78
N ASN A 309 -6.40 18.30 12.87
CA ASN A 309 -5.35 17.41 13.40
C ASN A 309 -5.64 16.92 14.84
N LYS A 310 -6.44 17.68 15.62
CA LYS A 310 -6.89 17.26 16.97
C LYS A 310 -7.92 16.13 16.93
N GLU A 311 -8.38 15.77 15.75
CA GLU A 311 -9.30 14.68 15.50
C GLU A 311 -8.67 13.57 14.63
N LEU A 312 -7.33 13.53 14.61
CA LEU A 312 -6.52 12.56 13.90
C LEU A 312 -5.81 11.62 14.88
N ILE A 313 -5.84 10.31 14.56
CA ILE A 313 -5.02 9.28 15.23
C ILE A 313 -4.21 8.56 14.17
N LEU A 314 -2.88 8.51 14.36
CA LEU A 314 -1.98 7.72 13.52
C LEU A 314 -1.58 6.45 14.26
N SER A 315 -1.53 5.33 13.55
CA SER A 315 -1.23 4.06 14.20
C SER A 315 -0.58 3.04 13.29
N GLY A 316 0.08 2.06 13.89
CA GLY A 316 0.70 0.95 13.18
C GLY A 316 1.31 -0.08 14.10
N MET A 317 1.63 -1.24 13.54
CA MET A 317 2.35 -2.30 14.24
C MET A 317 3.61 -2.66 13.45
N SER A 318 4.71 -3.01 14.15
CA SER A 318 5.97 -3.41 13.51
C SER A 318 6.41 -2.33 12.50
N MET A 319 6.65 -2.66 11.22
CA MET A 319 6.99 -1.69 10.17
C MET A 319 6.03 -0.49 10.12
N GLY A 320 4.73 -0.72 10.32
CA GLY A 320 3.72 0.35 10.30
C GLY A 320 3.91 1.41 11.40
N THR A 321 4.61 1.08 12.47
CA THR A 321 4.93 2.05 13.54
C THR A 321 5.79 3.18 13.04
N TYR A 322 6.72 2.87 12.14
CA TYR A 322 7.59 3.87 11.52
C TYR A 322 6.76 4.90 10.75
N GLY A 323 5.87 4.46 9.86
CA GLY A 323 4.98 5.37 9.12
C GLY A 323 4.11 6.20 10.06
N ALA A 324 3.48 5.59 11.07
CA ALA A 324 2.64 6.30 12.03
C ALA A 324 3.41 7.41 12.77
N MET A 325 4.61 7.12 13.25
CA MET A 325 5.43 8.08 14.00
C MET A 325 6.09 9.12 13.08
N TYR A 326 6.60 8.71 11.92
CA TYR A 326 7.20 9.63 10.95
C TYR A 326 6.21 10.69 10.49
N TYR A 327 5.02 10.26 10.04
CA TYR A 327 4.00 11.21 9.58
C TYR A 327 3.37 12.01 10.71
N SER A 328 3.40 11.54 11.96
CA SER A 328 2.95 12.35 13.10
C SER A 328 3.73 13.66 13.26
N SER A 329 4.98 13.68 12.81
CA SER A 329 5.83 14.88 12.84
C SER A 329 5.32 16.04 11.97
N PHE A 330 4.44 15.74 11.01
CA PHE A 330 3.91 16.73 10.08
C PHE A 330 2.44 17.12 10.38
N PHE A 331 1.76 16.38 11.25
CA PHE A 331 0.36 16.60 11.56
C PHE A 331 0.12 16.97 13.04
N GLU A 332 1.03 16.61 13.94
CA GLU A 332 0.85 16.81 15.38
C GLU A 332 -0.53 16.32 15.85
N PRO A 333 -0.82 15.02 15.67
CA PRO A 333 -2.16 14.47 15.81
C PRO A 333 -2.61 14.43 17.27
N LYS A 334 -3.91 14.18 17.52
CA LYS A 334 -4.42 13.90 18.86
C LYS A 334 -3.72 12.72 19.52
N ALA A 335 -3.47 11.65 18.76
CA ALA A 335 -2.75 10.51 19.30
C ALA A 335 -1.92 9.75 18.24
N VAL A 336 -0.87 9.08 18.74
CA VAL A 336 -0.07 8.09 18.00
C VAL A 336 -0.12 6.78 18.79
N ILE A 337 -0.62 5.71 18.17
CA ILE A 337 -0.77 4.40 18.82
C ILE A 337 0.07 3.39 18.07
N VAL A 338 1.11 2.87 18.70
CA VAL A 338 2.06 1.96 18.06
C VAL A 338 2.35 0.72 18.90
N SER A 339 2.58 -0.38 18.21
CA SER A 339 2.96 -1.64 18.83
C SER A 339 4.20 -2.21 18.17
N LYS A 340 5.21 -2.54 18.98
CA LYS A 340 6.54 -3.02 18.54
C LYS A 340 7.23 -1.98 17.65
N PRO A 341 7.56 -0.80 18.20
CA PRO A 341 8.09 0.32 17.44
C PRO A 341 9.44 0.01 16.80
N LEU A 342 9.62 0.50 15.57
CA LEU A 342 10.88 0.49 14.82
C LEU A 342 11.14 1.92 14.37
N THR A 343 12.34 2.46 14.70
CA THR A 343 12.71 3.86 14.44
C THR A 343 14.08 4.01 13.80
N ASN A 344 15.00 3.06 14.04
CA ASN A 344 16.40 3.15 13.71
C ASN A 344 16.74 2.16 12.56
N LEU A 345 16.32 2.50 11.32
CA LEU A 345 16.50 1.62 10.16
C LEU A 345 17.99 1.44 9.80
N GLY A 346 18.80 2.48 10.01
CA GLY A 346 20.25 2.42 9.84
C GLY A 346 20.90 1.48 10.83
N LEU A 347 20.51 1.53 12.12
CA LEU A 347 20.95 0.60 13.15
C LEU A 347 20.55 -0.85 12.83
N ILE A 348 19.32 -1.07 12.36
CA ILE A 348 18.86 -2.41 11.95
C ILE A 348 19.75 -2.95 10.81
N ALA A 349 20.08 -2.11 9.83
CA ALA A 349 20.98 -2.49 8.74
C ALA A 349 22.41 -2.73 9.24
N GLU A 350 22.96 -1.89 10.13
CA GLU A 350 24.28 -2.07 10.71
C GLU A 350 24.41 -3.40 11.45
N ARG A 351 23.44 -3.72 12.29
CA ARG A 351 23.41 -5.01 13.02
C ARG A 351 23.27 -6.20 12.08
N GLY A 352 22.52 -6.06 11.00
CA GLY A 352 22.36 -7.08 9.97
C GLY A 352 23.66 -7.44 9.24
N ARG A 353 24.68 -6.57 9.28
CA ARG A 353 25.98 -6.85 8.61
C ARG A 353 26.73 -8.03 9.24
N LEU A 354 26.88 -8.03 10.57
CA LEU A 354 27.72 -8.98 11.27
C LEU A 354 27.08 -9.62 12.49
N GLU A 355 26.29 -8.85 13.26
CA GLU A 355 25.76 -9.30 14.54
C GLU A 355 24.54 -10.21 14.38
N ALA A 356 23.63 -9.88 13.48
CA ALA A 356 22.36 -10.56 13.30
C ALA A 356 21.98 -10.70 11.81
N PRO A 357 22.83 -11.33 10.98
CA PRO A 357 22.53 -11.52 9.57
C PRO A 357 21.27 -12.38 9.41
N GLY A 358 20.32 -11.91 8.60
CA GLY A 358 19.05 -12.62 8.38
C GLY A 358 17.98 -12.39 9.44
N LEU A 359 18.24 -11.63 10.50
CA LEU A 359 17.23 -11.24 11.49
C LEU A 359 16.12 -10.40 10.83
N PHE A 360 16.51 -9.45 9.99
CA PHE A 360 15.62 -8.69 9.12
C PHE A 360 16.16 -8.74 7.68
N PRO A 361 15.70 -9.71 6.85
CA PRO A 361 16.33 -10.06 5.58
C PRO A 361 16.47 -8.92 4.58
N THR A 362 15.56 -7.93 4.61
CA THR A 362 15.54 -6.78 3.70
C THR A 362 16.17 -5.51 4.27
N ALA A 363 16.87 -5.59 5.41
CA ALA A 363 17.47 -4.41 6.04
C ALA A 363 18.45 -3.66 5.12
N PHE A 364 19.25 -4.40 4.35
CA PHE A 364 20.18 -3.80 3.38
C PHE A 364 19.46 -3.29 2.13
N ASP A 365 18.40 -3.95 1.68
CA ASP A 365 17.62 -3.48 0.54
C ASP A 365 16.97 -2.14 0.90
N ILE A 366 16.43 -2.00 2.11
CA ILE A 366 15.86 -0.75 2.64
C ILE A 366 16.91 0.34 2.72
N LEU A 367 18.10 0.05 3.31
CA LEU A 367 19.19 1.01 3.38
C LEU A 367 19.57 1.49 1.98
N ARG A 368 19.83 0.57 1.05
CA ARG A 368 20.27 0.90 -0.32
C ARG A 368 19.22 1.64 -1.10
N HIS A 369 17.96 1.27 -0.93
CA HIS A 369 16.81 1.94 -1.55
C HIS A 369 16.76 3.42 -1.15
N HIS A 370 16.91 3.74 0.13
CA HIS A 370 16.84 5.11 0.63
C HIS A 370 18.15 5.89 0.49
N SER A 371 19.29 5.22 0.38
CA SER A 371 20.62 5.84 0.21
C SER A 371 21.16 5.81 -1.22
N LYS A 372 20.33 5.46 -2.21
CA LYS A 372 20.72 5.32 -3.63
C LYS A 372 21.87 4.32 -3.83
N GLY A 373 21.85 3.23 -3.08
CA GLY A 373 22.83 2.14 -3.17
C GLY A 373 24.04 2.29 -2.26
N ASP A 374 24.19 3.38 -1.49
CA ASP A 374 25.24 3.52 -0.48
C ASP A 374 24.90 2.64 0.75
N ALA A 375 25.89 1.92 1.25
CA ALA A 375 25.77 1.08 2.45
C ALA A 375 26.86 1.42 3.50
N SER A 376 27.37 2.65 3.46
CA SER A 376 28.33 3.16 4.43
C SER A 376 27.69 3.41 5.80
N ILE A 377 28.51 3.54 6.83
CA ILE A 377 28.06 3.93 8.17
C ILE A 377 27.37 5.32 8.15
N ASP A 378 27.88 6.23 7.31
CA ASP A 378 27.28 7.55 7.18
C ASP A 378 25.90 7.50 6.52
N ALA A 379 25.69 6.61 5.55
CA ALA A 379 24.38 6.35 4.97
C ALA A 379 23.40 5.76 6.00
N MET A 380 23.86 4.85 6.87
CA MET A 380 23.06 4.29 7.96
C MET A 380 22.61 5.38 8.95
N ARG A 381 23.53 6.23 9.38
CA ARG A 381 23.21 7.37 10.27
C ARG A 381 22.24 8.36 9.60
N SER A 382 22.49 8.68 8.33
CA SER A 382 21.63 9.56 7.57
C SER A 382 20.21 8.99 7.41
N LEU A 383 20.06 7.67 7.32
CA LEU A 383 18.76 7.02 7.27
C LEU A 383 18.02 7.13 8.61
N ASP A 384 18.72 6.97 9.75
CA ASP A 384 18.13 7.18 11.06
C ASP A 384 17.76 8.67 11.27
N ASP A 385 18.59 9.60 10.82
CA ASP A 385 18.33 11.04 10.90
C ASP A 385 17.10 11.47 10.10
N ARG A 386 16.73 10.76 9.04
CA ARG A 386 15.46 11.01 8.29
C ARG A 386 14.23 10.88 9.18
N PHE A 387 14.25 9.96 10.13
CA PHE A 387 13.19 9.81 11.11
C PHE A 387 13.33 10.85 12.25
N TRP A 388 14.51 10.88 12.87
CA TRP A 388 14.70 11.62 14.11
C TRP A 388 14.68 13.15 13.94
N THR A 389 15.11 13.67 12.79
CA THR A 389 15.14 15.12 12.56
C THR A 389 13.74 15.73 12.60
N PRO A 390 12.77 15.32 11.79
CA PRO A 390 11.41 15.87 11.87
C PRO A 390 10.71 15.49 13.19
N PHE A 391 10.94 14.29 13.73
CA PHE A 391 10.30 13.84 14.95
C PHE A 391 10.68 14.69 16.17
N LYS A 392 11.96 15.05 16.31
CA LYS A 392 12.46 15.90 17.39
C LYS A 392 12.09 17.38 17.23
N GLN A 393 11.71 17.83 16.04
CA GLN A 393 11.30 19.21 15.78
C GLN A 393 9.79 19.43 15.94
N ALA A 394 8.99 18.36 15.94
CA ALA A 394 7.53 18.45 16.03
C ALA A 394 7.06 18.83 17.46
N ASP A 395 5.96 19.58 17.56
CA ASP A 395 5.31 19.90 18.83
C ASP A 395 4.31 18.81 19.22
N PHE A 396 4.73 17.91 20.08
CA PHE A 396 3.88 16.84 20.62
C PHE A 396 3.24 17.18 21.98
N SER A 397 3.28 18.44 22.42
CA SER A 397 2.77 18.86 23.74
C SER A 397 1.31 18.50 23.99
N GLN A 398 0.51 18.33 22.93
CA GLN A 398 -0.91 17.97 22.99
C GLN A 398 -1.19 16.55 22.47
N THR A 399 -0.15 15.78 22.12
CA THR A 399 -0.29 14.45 21.53
C THR A 399 -0.20 13.36 22.61
N ILE A 400 -1.04 12.34 22.47
CA ILE A 400 -1.03 11.15 23.33
C ILE A 400 -0.29 10.02 22.59
N PHE A 401 0.75 9.47 23.19
CA PHE A 401 1.45 8.30 22.67
C PHE A 401 1.01 7.04 23.43
N GLY A 402 0.43 6.07 22.71
CA GLY A 402 0.15 4.72 23.20
C GLY A 402 1.22 3.75 22.70
N LEU A 403 2.18 3.37 23.54
CA LEU A 403 3.33 2.55 23.16
C LEU A 403 3.24 1.16 23.76
N SER A 404 3.06 0.13 22.94
CA SER A 404 3.25 -1.26 23.33
C SER A 404 4.57 -1.76 22.74
N TYR A 405 5.47 -2.30 23.57
CA TYR A 405 6.80 -2.71 23.13
C TYR A 405 7.20 -4.07 23.69
N MET A 406 8.14 -4.74 23.02
CA MET A 406 8.75 -5.97 23.48
C MET A 406 10.00 -5.64 24.32
N LYS A 407 10.14 -6.26 25.52
CA LYS A 407 11.25 -5.96 26.43
C LYS A 407 12.59 -6.47 25.91
N GLU A 408 12.56 -7.57 25.19
CA GLU A 408 13.71 -8.21 24.55
C GLU A 408 13.70 -7.97 23.02
N GLU A 409 13.28 -6.74 22.59
CA GLU A 409 13.20 -6.35 21.17
C GLU A 409 14.53 -6.61 20.45
N ASP A 410 14.48 -7.42 19.41
CA ASP A 410 15.67 -7.90 18.70
C ASP A 410 15.90 -7.22 17.34
N TYR A 411 14.88 -6.58 16.75
CA TYR A 411 15.07 -5.82 15.51
C TYR A 411 15.66 -4.43 15.78
N ASP A 412 14.98 -3.62 16.59
CA ASP A 412 15.40 -2.29 17.00
C ASP A 412 15.41 -2.16 18.54
N PRO A 413 16.45 -2.67 19.21
CA PRO A 413 16.49 -2.74 20.67
C PRO A 413 16.52 -1.37 21.36
N ARG A 414 16.77 -0.29 20.61
CA ARG A 414 16.81 1.07 21.14
C ARG A 414 15.52 1.85 20.94
N ALA A 415 14.62 1.37 20.08
CA ALA A 415 13.44 2.14 19.66
C ALA A 415 12.62 2.69 20.83
N TYR A 416 12.37 1.88 21.85
CA TYR A 416 11.58 2.32 23.02
C TYR A 416 12.30 3.40 23.84
N ASP A 417 13.56 3.20 24.16
CA ASP A 417 14.34 4.13 24.98
C ASP A 417 14.56 5.46 24.25
N ASP A 418 14.94 5.40 22.97
CA ASP A 418 15.14 6.59 22.12
C ASP A 418 13.83 7.39 21.96
N LEU A 419 12.67 6.71 21.84
CA LEU A 419 11.36 7.38 21.79
C LEU A 419 10.99 8.06 23.11
N VAL A 420 11.18 7.38 24.23
CA VAL A 420 10.89 7.95 25.57
C VAL A 420 11.79 9.15 25.83
N GLU A 421 13.07 9.07 25.51
CA GLU A 421 14.01 10.19 25.60
C GLU A 421 13.56 11.38 24.75
N ALA A 422 13.24 11.15 23.49
CA ALA A 422 12.80 12.19 22.56
C ALA A 422 11.49 12.86 23.00
N LEU A 423 10.55 12.11 23.58
CA LEU A 423 9.23 12.61 24.00
C LEU A 423 9.26 13.25 25.39
N TYR A 424 10.24 12.95 26.24
CA TYR A 424 10.29 13.39 27.64
C TYR A 424 10.19 14.90 27.80
N HIS A 425 10.81 15.66 26.90
CA HIS A 425 10.85 17.13 26.98
C HIS A 425 9.73 17.82 26.17
N THR A 426 8.89 17.06 25.48
CA THR A 426 7.84 17.65 24.60
C THR A 426 6.55 17.99 25.33
N GLY A 427 6.34 17.48 26.57
CA GLY A 427 5.05 17.56 27.27
C GLY A 427 4.02 16.53 26.79
N ALA A 428 4.35 15.64 25.87
CA ALA A 428 3.48 14.59 25.40
C ALA A 428 3.02 13.66 26.54
N ARG A 429 1.78 13.22 26.48
CA ARG A 429 1.27 12.18 27.38
C ARG A 429 1.64 10.80 26.85
N ILE A 430 2.39 10.02 27.61
CA ILE A 430 2.85 8.69 27.19
C ILE A 430 2.15 7.61 28.02
N MET A 431 1.46 6.69 27.37
CA MET A 431 0.90 5.46 27.93
C MET A 431 1.74 4.28 27.42
N VAL A 432 2.25 3.45 28.33
CA VAL A 432 3.23 2.42 27.97
C VAL A 432 2.81 1.04 28.47
N LYS A 433 3.07 0.03 27.65
CA LYS A 433 2.98 -1.38 28.04
C LYS A 433 4.15 -2.17 27.48
N GLY A 434 5.04 -2.61 28.37
CA GLY A 434 6.09 -3.59 28.06
C GLY A 434 5.57 -5.03 28.18
N THR A 435 5.86 -5.86 27.18
CA THR A 435 5.57 -7.29 27.13
C THR A 435 6.90 -8.05 27.02
N SER A 436 7.08 -9.14 27.77
CA SER A 436 8.28 -9.96 27.65
C SER A 436 8.29 -10.72 26.32
N GLY A 437 9.49 -10.90 25.78
CA GLY A 437 9.75 -11.58 24.51
C GLY A 437 10.36 -10.66 23.46
N ARG A 438 10.81 -11.29 22.37
CA ARG A 438 11.39 -10.64 21.19
C ARG A 438 10.28 -10.15 20.24
N HIS A 439 10.65 -9.49 19.19
CA HIS A 439 9.71 -8.86 18.24
C HIS A 439 8.53 -9.75 17.84
N ASN A 440 8.77 -11.03 17.55
CA ASN A 440 7.73 -11.93 17.03
C ASN A 440 7.15 -12.91 18.08
N ASP A 441 7.59 -12.87 19.33
CA ASP A 441 7.24 -13.90 20.32
C ASP A 441 5.77 -13.81 20.81
N ASP A 442 5.24 -12.60 21.01
CA ASP A 442 3.85 -12.42 21.49
C ASP A 442 3.11 -11.30 20.74
N SER A 443 2.62 -11.65 19.56
CA SER A 443 1.80 -10.73 18.75
C SER A 443 0.37 -10.58 19.31
N SER A 444 -0.14 -11.55 20.04
CA SER A 444 -1.50 -11.53 20.58
C SER A 444 -1.66 -10.50 21.69
N THR A 445 -0.75 -10.49 22.67
CA THR A 445 -0.73 -9.51 23.77
C THR A 445 -0.45 -8.10 23.23
N SER A 446 0.50 -7.98 22.30
CA SER A 446 0.81 -6.69 21.64
C SER A 446 -0.40 -6.10 20.93
N THR A 447 -1.14 -6.92 20.16
CA THR A 447 -2.38 -6.52 19.49
C THR A 447 -3.50 -6.17 20.49
N ALA A 448 -3.63 -6.91 21.58
CA ALA A 448 -4.62 -6.62 22.62
C ALA A 448 -4.38 -5.26 23.25
N TRP A 449 -3.13 -4.92 23.61
CA TRP A 449 -2.78 -3.62 24.18
C TRP A 449 -2.91 -2.48 23.18
N PHE A 450 -2.56 -2.69 21.93
CA PHE A 450 -2.82 -1.73 20.85
C PHE A 450 -4.31 -1.36 20.79
N LYS A 451 -5.20 -2.36 20.80
CA LYS A 451 -6.66 -2.13 20.84
C LYS A 451 -7.12 -1.46 22.13
N ASN A 452 -6.51 -1.79 23.28
CA ASN A 452 -6.85 -1.17 24.56
C ASN A 452 -6.51 0.33 24.56
N PHE A 453 -5.34 0.73 24.04
CA PHE A 453 -5.00 2.14 23.90
C PHE A 453 -5.99 2.88 23.00
N TYR A 454 -6.39 2.26 21.88
CA TYR A 454 -7.43 2.81 21.01
C TYR A 454 -8.73 3.05 21.77
N LYS A 455 -9.24 2.03 22.47
CA LYS A 455 -10.49 2.13 23.23
C LYS A 455 -10.42 3.23 24.28
N MET A 456 -9.33 3.26 25.07
CA MET A 456 -9.13 4.30 26.10
C MET A 456 -9.19 5.72 25.51
N ILE A 457 -8.50 5.96 24.39
CA ILE A 457 -8.49 7.27 23.75
C ILE A 457 -9.85 7.59 23.14
N LEU A 458 -10.47 6.64 22.45
CA LEU A 458 -11.77 6.82 21.81
C LEU A 458 -12.87 7.10 22.85
N GLU A 459 -12.83 6.42 23.99
CA GLU A 459 -13.79 6.63 25.08
C GLU A 459 -13.56 7.98 25.81
N GLN A 460 -12.31 8.25 26.19
CA GLN A 460 -11.99 9.41 27.05
C GLN A 460 -11.95 10.73 26.28
N ASP A 461 -11.39 10.74 25.08
CA ASP A 461 -11.14 11.96 24.32
C ASP A 461 -12.19 12.23 23.23
N PHE A 462 -12.91 11.20 22.76
CA PHE A 462 -13.91 11.32 21.71
C PHE A 462 -15.32 10.87 22.14
N GLY A 463 -15.52 10.43 23.41
CA GLY A 463 -16.82 10.04 23.95
C GLY A 463 -17.45 8.82 23.24
N ARG A 464 -16.64 7.97 22.60
CA ARG A 464 -17.12 6.76 21.93
C ARG A 464 -17.52 5.70 22.94
N LYS A 465 -18.47 4.84 22.57
CA LYS A 465 -18.93 3.70 23.39
C LYS A 465 -18.73 2.41 22.60
N PHE A 466 -18.22 1.36 23.25
CA PHE A 466 -17.94 0.04 22.68
C PHE A 466 -18.71 -1.06 23.40
#